data_1861c4b1032cdc8a0ca1345746cdae10
#
_entry.id   1861c4b1032cdc8a0ca1345746cdae10
#
_cell.length_a   1.000
_cell.length_b   1.000
_cell.length_c   1.000
_cell.angle_alpha   90.00
_cell.angle_beta   90.00
_cell.angle_gamma   90.00
#
_symmetry.space_group_name_H-M   'P 1'
#
loop_
_entity.id
_entity.type
_entity.pdbx_description
1 polymer ?
#
loop_
_entity_poly.entity_id
_entity_poly.type
_entity_poly.pdbx_seq_one_letter_code
_entity_poly.pdbx_strand_id
1 'polypeptide(L)'
;MKHLLPLPLLLCLACAPFGLAHAEKADRQQPMNIEADALRHDAQQQTSVFTGRVVVTKGSIVLRGARLEVREDAQGYQSGVVTAEAGQRAFFRQKRDTAPGAPEEFIEGEGETIEYTGRTDNVRILRRAELRRYRGGALSDELQGATIVYNNLTDVFSVDGQKGAPGATGTSGGRV
;
A
#
# COMPACT_ATOMS: atom_id res chain seq x y z
N MET A 1 -74.82 -0.77 -16.79
CA MET A 1 -73.61 -1.40 -17.42
C MET A 1 -72.42 -0.58 -16.99
N LYS A 2 -71.60 -1.11 -16.06
CA LYS A 2 -70.38 -0.44 -15.46
C LYS A 2 -69.17 -1.04 -16.09
N HIS A 3 -68.41 -0.26 -16.87
CA HIS A 3 -67.13 -0.67 -17.44
C HIS A 3 -66.02 -0.43 -16.42
N LEU A 4 -65.43 -1.51 -15.87
CA LEU A 4 -64.22 -1.46 -15.13
C LEU A 4 -63.03 -1.42 -16.14
N LEU A 5 -62.25 -0.33 -16.11
CA LEU A 5 -60.95 -0.27 -16.78
C LEU A 5 -59.88 -0.99 -15.90
N PRO A 6 -59.02 -1.84 -16.45
CA PRO A 6 -57.89 -2.36 -15.71
C PRO A 6 -56.74 -1.34 -15.67
N LEU A 7 -56.29 -1.03 -14.48
CA LEU A 7 -55.14 -0.20 -14.20
C LEU A 7 -53.85 -1.01 -14.46
N PRO A 8 -52.90 -0.59 -15.32
CA PRO A 8 -51.65 -1.30 -15.51
C PRO A 8 -50.75 -1.03 -14.31
N LEU A 9 -50.37 -2.10 -13.63
CA LEU A 9 -49.35 -2.12 -12.55
C LEU A 9 -47.99 -1.88 -13.17
N LEU A 10 -47.48 -0.63 -13.06
CA LEU A 10 -46.13 -0.25 -13.52
C LEU A 10 -45.10 -0.79 -12.52
N LEU A 11 -44.49 -1.93 -12.84
CA LEU A 11 -43.40 -2.52 -12.07
C LEU A 11 -42.12 -1.69 -12.30
N CYS A 12 -41.85 -0.70 -11.43
CA CYS A 12 -40.57 0.02 -11.40
C CYS A 12 -39.48 -0.92 -10.91
N LEU A 13 -38.75 -1.51 -11.86
CA LEU A 13 -37.51 -2.24 -11.60
C LEU A 13 -36.46 -1.21 -11.16
N ALA A 14 -36.23 -1.08 -9.85
CA ALA A 14 -35.23 -0.23 -9.28
C ALA A 14 -33.84 -0.81 -9.64
N CYS A 15 -33.21 -0.27 -10.67
CA CYS A 15 -31.83 -0.51 -11.02
C CYS A 15 -30.96 0.16 -9.95
N ALA A 16 -30.60 -0.57 -8.88
CA ALA A 16 -29.62 -0.09 -7.92
C ALA A 16 -28.26 0.02 -8.65
N PRO A 17 -27.59 1.19 -8.64
CA PRO A 17 -26.24 1.26 -9.15
C PRO A 17 -25.35 0.43 -8.23
N PHE A 18 -24.81 -0.68 -8.74
CA PHE A 18 -23.72 -1.38 -8.08
C PHE A 18 -22.52 -0.43 -8.10
N GLY A 19 -22.28 0.26 -6.98
CA GLY A 19 -21.10 1.06 -6.77
C GLY A 19 -19.88 0.14 -6.88
N LEU A 20 -19.01 0.44 -7.84
CA LEU A 20 -17.72 -0.23 -8.00
C LEU A 20 -16.88 0.09 -6.77
N ALA A 21 -16.74 -0.84 -5.85
CA ALA A 21 -15.84 -0.70 -4.72
C ALA A 21 -14.41 -0.83 -5.24
N HIS A 22 -13.67 0.29 -5.27
CA HIS A 22 -12.24 0.31 -5.54
C HIS A 22 -11.49 0.01 -4.25
N ALA A 23 -10.76 -1.11 -4.19
CA ALA A 23 -10.07 -1.57 -2.98
C ALA A 23 -9.04 -0.56 -2.48
N GLU A 24 -8.21 -0.04 -3.36
CA GLU A 24 -7.15 0.93 -3.04
C GLU A 24 -7.70 2.28 -2.55
N LYS A 25 -8.77 2.77 -3.18
CA LYS A 25 -9.49 3.98 -2.74
C LYS A 25 -10.25 3.75 -1.43
N ALA A 26 -10.79 2.55 -1.24
CA ALA A 26 -11.48 2.17 -0.02
C ALA A 26 -10.52 2.10 1.18
N ASP A 27 -9.28 1.66 1.00
CA ASP A 27 -8.27 1.56 2.06
C ASP A 27 -7.96 2.89 2.73
N ARG A 28 -8.05 4.01 2.00
CA ARG A 28 -7.80 5.35 2.56
C ARG A 28 -8.80 5.72 3.66
N GLN A 29 -10.02 5.22 3.56
CA GLN A 29 -11.11 5.52 4.51
C GLN A 29 -11.18 4.49 5.65
N GLN A 30 -10.40 3.40 5.58
CA GLN A 30 -10.40 2.38 6.61
C GLN A 30 -9.61 2.85 7.85
N PRO A 31 -10.03 2.42 9.05
CA PRO A 31 -9.26 2.67 10.26
C PRO A 31 -7.90 1.96 10.17
N MET A 32 -6.88 2.63 10.70
CA MET A 32 -5.55 2.05 10.86
C MET A 32 -5.47 1.35 12.22
N ASN A 33 -5.08 0.08 12.21
CA ASN A 33 -4.77 -0.68 13.41
C ASN A 33 -3.27 -0.96 13.45
N ILE A 34 -2.65 -0.79 14.62
CA ILE A 34 -1.23 -1.05 14.82
C ILE A 34 -1.06 -1.95 16.04
N GLU A 35 -0.42 -3.09 15.84
CA GLU A 35 -0.01 -4.02 16.88
C GLU A 35 1.50 -3.94 17.04
N ALA A 36 1.99 -3.90 18.28
CA ALA A 36 3.41 -3.85 18.63
C ALA A 36 3.63 -4.26 20.08
N ASP A 37 4.86 -4.56 20.46
CA ASP A 37 5.19 -4.90 21.84
C ASP A 37 5.26 -3.65 22.73
N ALA A 38 5.60 -2.46 22.19
CA ALA A 38 5.66 -1.20 22.92
C ALA A 38 5.31 0.01 22.03
N LEU A 39 4.75 1.05 22.68
CA LEU A 39 4.44 2.35 22.06
C LEU A 39 5.03 3.48 22.91
N ARG A 40 5.68 4.45 22.23
CA ARG A 40 6.00 5.77 22.79
C ARG A 40 5.37 6.84 21.91
N HIS A 41 4.61 7.75 22.51
CA HIS A 41 4.03 8.91 21.83
C HIS A 41 4.65 10.21 22.36
N ASP A 42 5.02 11.09 21.44
CA ASP A 42 5.49 12.45 21.72
C ASP A 42 4.45 13.44 21.16
N ALA A 43 3.67 14.03 22.05
CA ALA A 43 2.61 14.96 21.67
C ALA A 43 3.14 16.30 21.13
N GLN A 44 4.35 16.73 21.52
CA GLN A 44 4.94 17.97 21.00
C GLN A 44 5.44 17.80 19.56
N GLN A 45 6.00 16.65 19.24
CA GLN A 45 6.50 16.34 17.91
C GLN A 45 5.46 15.65 17.02
N GLN A 46 4.26 15.38 17.52
CA GLN A 46 3.21 14.62 16.85
C GLN A 46 3.74 13.29 16.25
N THR A 47 4.60 12.61 17.03
CA THR A 47 5.30 11.40 16.63
C THR A 47 4.95 10.24 17.54
N SER A 48 4.59 9.11 16.94
CA SER A 48 4.38 7.83 17.62
C SER A 48 5.41 6.81 17.14
N VAL A 49 6.08 6.14 18.07
CA VAL A 49 7.07 5.10 17.80
C VAL A 49 6.58 3.79 18.40
N PHE A 50 6.37 2.81 17.52
CA PHE A 50 6.00 1.44 17.86
C PHE A 50 7.23 0.55 17.70
N THR A 51 7.47 -0.37 18.61
CA THR A 51 8.63 -1.26 18.59
C THR A 51 8.25 -2.69 18.94
N GLY A 52 8.96 -3.66 18.34
CA GLY A 52 8.78 -5.10 18.51
C GLY A 52 7.57 -5.65 17.76
N ARG A 53 7.78 -6.60 16.87
CA ARG A 53 6.76 -7.35 16.11
C ARG A 53 5.64 -6.47 15.53
N VAL A 54 6.03 -5.35 14.95
CA VAL A 54 5.06 -4.37 14.45
C VAL A 54 4.27 -4.95 13.29
N VAL A 55 2.93 -4.86 13.38
CA VAL A 55 1.99 -5.17 12.31
C VAL A 55 1.01 -3.99 12.18
N VAL A 56 0.93 -3.42 10.99
CA VAL A 56 -0.04 -2.38 10.65
C VAL A 56 -1.04 -2.96 9.67
N THR A 57 -2.32 -2.73 9.90
CA THR A 57 -3.39 -3.05 8.96
C THR A 57 -4.26 -1.84 8.70
N LYS A 58 -4.59 -1.58 7.43
CA LYS A 58 -5.53 -0.53 7.02
C LYS A 58 -6.25 -0.99 5.74
N GLY A 59 -7.49 -1.46 5.88
CA GLY A 59 -8.19 -2.13 4.78
C GLY A 59 -7.40 -3.34 4.28
N SER A 60 -6.99 -3.34 3.02
CA SER A 60 -6.18 -4.41 2.42
C SER A 60 -4.67 -4.25 2.66
N ILE A 61 -4.25 -3.08 3.15
CA ILE A 61 -2.84 -2.79 3.42
C ILE A 61 -2.38 -3.56 4.66
N VAL A 62 -1.24 -4.24 4.52
CA VAL A 62 -0.51 -4.88 5.60
C VAL A 62 0.95 -4.43 5.56
N LEU A 63 1.46 -3.89 6.68
CA LEU A 63 2.89 -3.58 6.87
C LEU A 63 3.43 -4.39 8.05
N ARG A 64 4.64 -4.89 7.94
CA ARG A 64 5.32 -5.62 9.03
C ARG A 64 6.77 -5.18 9.16
N GLY A 65 7.24 -5.07 10.41
CA GLY A 65 8.62 -4.73 10.71
C GLY A 65 8.95 -4.83 12.19
N ALA A 66 10.14 -4.39 12.57
CA ALA A 66 10.58 -4.34 13.97
C ALA A 66 10.27 -3.00 14.64
N ARG A 67 10.23 -1.92 13.87
CA ARG A 67 9.95 -0.57 14.36
C ARG A 67 9.13 0.19 13.31
N LEU A 68 8.13 0.93 13.79
CA LEU A 68 7.36 1.88 13.00
C LEU A 68 7.42 3.24 13.69
N GLU A 69 7.75 4.27 12.94
CA GLU A 69 7.58 5.66 13.35
C GLU A 69 6.49 6.30 12.50
N VAL A 70 5.46 6.85 13.14
CA VAL A 70 4.36 7.58 12.50
C VAL A 70 4.45 9.03 12.91
N ARG A 71 4.34 9.93 11.94
CA ARG A 71 4.22 11.38 12.16
C ARG A 71 2.99 11.90 11.47
N GLU A 72 2.32 12.86 12.11
CA GLU A 72 1.24 13.62 11.51
C GLU A 72 1.69 15.07 11.32
N ASP A 73 1.46 15.62 10.14
CA ASP A 73 1.77 17.01 9.86
C ASP A 73 0.60 17.94 10.27
N ALA A 74 0.84 19.26 10.26
CA ALA A 74 -0.15 20.26 10.66
C ALA A 74 -1.43 20.26 9.81
N GLN A 75 -1.44 19.60 8.67
CA GLN A 75 -2.60 19.42 7.78
C GLN A 75 -3.29 18.06 7.96
N GLY A 76 -2.83 17.24 8.92
CA GLY A 76 -3.40 15.93 9.23
C GLY A 76 -2.92 14.79 8.31
N TYR A 77 -1.91 15.03 7.44
CA TYR A 77 -1.33 13.95 6.64
C TYR A 77 -0.38 13.11 7.49
N GLN A 78 -0.59 11.81 7.45
CA GLN A 78 0.28 10.87 8.14
C GLN A 78 1.41 10.39 7.22
N SER A 79 2.59 10.26 7.80
CA SER A 79 3.75 9.63 7.18
C SER A 79 4.30 8.57 8.12
N GLY A 80 4.80 7.47 7.57
CA GLY A 80 5.30 6.35 8.36
C GLY A 80 6.60 5.80 7.81
N VAL A 81 7.47 5.37 8.72
CA VAL A 81 8.72 4.68 8.40
C VAL A 81 8.75 3.35 9.15
N VAL A 82 8.72 2.25 8.41
CA VAL A 82 8.88 0.90 8.95
C VAL A 82 10.29 0.42 8.69
N THR A 83 10.97 -0.04 9.72
CA THR A 83 12.30 -0.64 9.64
C THR A 83 12.28 -2.08 10.13
N ALA A 84 13.03 -2.94 9.45
CA ALA A 84 13.25 -4.32 9.86
C ALA A 84 14.34 -4.41 10.94
N GLU A 85 14.47 -5.57 11.56
CA GLU A 85 15.66 -5.93 12.32
C GLU A 85 16.88 -6.08 11.41
N ALA A 86 18.08 -6.00 12.00
CA ALA A 86 19.33 -6.18 11.26
C ALA A 86 19.32 -7.51 10.49
N GLY A 87 19.62 -7.44 9.20
CA GLY A 87 19.64 -8.61 8.30
C GLY A 87 18.26 -9.06 7.77
N GLN A 88 17.17 -8.56 8.33
CA GLN A 88 15.80 -8.84 7.86
C GLN A 88 15.32 -7.78 6.87
N ARG A 89 14.11 -7.99 6.33
CA ARG A 89 13.38 -7.01 5.51
C ARG A 89 12.00 -6.75 6.11
N ALA A 90 11.57 -5.51 6.09
CA ALA A 90 10.20 -5.11 6.33
C ALA A 90 9.34 -5.56 5.13
N PHE A 91 8.05 -5.74 5.35
CA PHE A 91 7.11 -6.25 4.38
C PHE A 91 5.94 -5.28 4.20
N PHE A 92 5.50 -5.12 2.98
CA PHE A 92 4.32 -4.37 2.57
C PHE A 92 3.46 -5.23 1.63
N ARG A 93 2.14 -5.19 1.80
CA ARG A 93 1.17 -5.77 0.86
C ARG A 93 -0.04 -4.88 0.75
N GLN A 94 -0.59 -4.77 -0.48
CA GLN A 94 -1.81 -4.03 -0.76
C GLN A 94 -2.56 -4.67 -1.93
N LYS A 95 -3.89 -4.73 -1.83
CA LYS A 95 -4.77 -5.09 -2.95
C LYS A 95 -4.94 -3.90 -3.87
N ARG A 96 -4.86 -4.15 -5.17
CA ARG A 96 -5.02 -3.14 -6.21
C ARG A 96 -6.47 -3.02 -6.68
N ASP A 97 -6.81 -1.84 -7.21
CA ASP A 97 -8.04 -1.66 -7.93
C ASP A 97 -7.97 -2.41 -9.28
N THR A 98 -8.93 -3.28 -9.54
CA THR A 98 -9.04 -4.02 -10.80
C THR A 98 -10.40 -3.78 -11.42
N ALA A 99 -10.51 -3.94 -12.74
CA ALA A 99 -11.78 -3.85 -13.45
C ALA A 99 -12.76 -4.94 -12.94
N PRO A 100 -14.07 -4.71 -12.97
CA PRO A 100 -15.06 -5.70 -12.60
C PRO A 100 -14.90 -7.00 -13.38
N GLY A 101 -14.82 -8.13 -12.65
CA GLY A 101 -14.62 -9.45 -13.24
C GLY A 101 -13.17 -9.79 -13.61
N ALA A 102 -12.23 -8.85 -13.49
CA ALA A 102 -10.81 -9.13 -13.64
C ALA A 102 -10.27 -9.89 -12.40
N PRO A 103 -9.23 -10.71 -12.57
CA PRO A 103 -8.56 -11.35 -11.44
C PRO A 103 -8.05 -10.33 -10.41
N GLU A 104 -8.11 -10.68 -9.13
CA GLU A 104 -7.55 -9.84 -8.07
C GLU A 104 -6.06 -9.63 -8.26
N GLU A 105 -5.63 -8.40 -8.05
CA GLU A 105 -4.21 -8.04 -8.05
C GLU A 105 -3.76 -7.61 -6.67
N PHE A 106 -2.52 -8.03 -6.33
CA PHE A 106 -1.82 -7.60 -5.12
C PHE A 106 -0.42 -7.12 -5.49
N ILE A 107 0.03 -6.12 -4.75
CA ILE A 107 1.43 -5.71 -4.71
C ILE A 107 2.00 -6.14 -3.38
N GLU A 108 3.20 -6.72 -3.39
CA GLU A 108 4.01 -6.99 -2.22
C GLU A 108 5.36 -6.31 -2.38
N GLY A 109 5.86 -5.70 -1.31
CA GLY A 109 7.13 -5.03 -1.29
C GLY A 109 7.95 -5.46 -0.08
N GLU A 110 9.26 -5.62 -0.26
CA GLU A 110 10.20 -5.93 0.80
C GLU A 110 11.47 -5.08 0.70
N GLY A 111 11.98 -4.64 1.84
CA GLY A 111 13.23 -3.87 1.95
C GLY A 111 13.62 -3.67 3.39
N GLU A 112 14.85 -3.20 3.66
CA GLU A 112 15.27 -2.93 5.04
C GLU A 112 14.48 -1.80 5.68
N THR A 113 13.98 -0.88 4.84
CA THR A 113 13.11 0.22 5.26
C THR A 113 12.01 0.41 4.23
N ILE A 114 10.79 0.64 4.70
CA ILE A 114 9.65 1.04 3.89
C ILE A 114 9.14 2.35 4.45
N GLU A 115 9.06 3.38 3.59
CA GLU A 115 8.56 4.70 3.91
C GLU A 115 7.24 4.93 3.19
N TYR A 116 6.27 5.50 3.89
CA TYR A 116 5.00 5.95 3.34
C TYR A 116 4.83 7.45 3.55
N THR A 117 4.41 8.15 2.52
CA THR A 117 4.09 9.58 2.58
C THR A 117 2.64 9.79 2.20
N GLY A 118 1.80 10.08 3.19
CA GLY A 118 0.35 10.19 3.00
C GLY A 118 -0.08 11.36 2.10
N ARG A 119 0.67 12.47 2.09
CA ARG A 119 0.37 13.64 1.23
C ARG A 119 0.43 13.32 -0.27
N THR A 120 1.41 12.51 -0.69
CA THR A 120 1.64 12.14 -2.09
C THR A 120 1.24 10.72 -2.40
N ASP A 121 0.81 9.97 -1.38
CA ASP A 121 0.44 8.55 -1.44
C ASP A 121 1.54 7.69 -2.09
N ASN A 122 2.79 7.94 -1.67
CA ASN A 122 3.97 7.23 -2.14
C ASN A 122 4.44 6.20 -1.12
N VAL A 123 4.79 5.02 -1.61
CA VAL A 123 5.55 4.00 -0.88
C VAL A 123 6.96 3.96 -1.45
N ARG A 124 7.98 4.07 -0.59
CA ARG A 124 9.39 3.92 -0.95
C ARG A 124 9.97 2.71 -0.23
N ILE A 125 10.53 1.80 -0.98
CA ILE A 125 11.19 0.60 -0.46
C ILE A 125 12.70 0.79 -0.65
N LEU A 126 13.45 0.71 0.43
CA LEU A 126 14.86 1.10 0.48
C LEU A 126 15.73 -0.06 0.92
N ARG A 127 16.88 -0.18 0.28
CA ARG A 127 17.94 -1.17 0.55
C ARG A 127 17.44 -2.60 0.41
N ARG A 128 18.04 -3.34 -0.52
CA ARG A 128 17.58 -4.68 -0.92
C ARG A 128 16.09 -4.68 -1.27
N ALA A 129 15.68 -3.62 -2.00
CA ALA A 129 14.30 -3.41 -2.35
C ALA A 129 13.84 -4.44 -3.39
N GLU A 130 12.68 -5.00 -3.14
CA GLU A 130 12.00 -5.94 -4.01
C GLU A 130 10.52 -5.60 -4.04
N LEU A 131 9.89 -5.68 -5.21
CA LEU A 131 8.47 -5.47 -5.38
C LEU A 131 7.94 -6.53 -6.34
N ARG A 132 6.88 -7.22 -5.93
CA ARG A 132 6.21 -8.27 -6.68
C ARG A 132 4.76 -7.89 -6.93
N ARG A 133 4.28 -8.19 -8.12
CA ARG A 133 2.86 -8.11 -8.47
C ARG A 133 2.31 -9.51 -8.66
N TYR A 134 1.18 -9.76 -8.03
CA TYR A 134 0.42 -11.00 -8.17
C TYR A 134 -0.90 -10.72 -8.86
N ARG A 135 -1.29 -11.58 -9.80
CA ARG A 135 -2.58 -11.54 -10.47
C ARG A 135 -3.26 -12.90 -10.39
N GLY A 136 -4.45 -12.95 -9.78
CA GLY A 136 -5.16 -14.21 -9.56
C GLY A 136 -4.36 -15.24 -8.73
N GLY A 137 -3.52 -14.74 -7.82
CA GLY A 137 -2.64 -15.57 -6.98
C GLY A 137 -1.32 -16.01 -7.64
N ALA A 138 -1.11 -15.78 -8.94
CA ALA A 138 0.15 -16.07 -9.63
C ALA A 138 1.06 -14.83 -9.67
N LEU A 139 2.37 -15.03 -9.50
CA LEU A 139 3.38 -13.97 -9.69
C LEU A 139 3.36 -13.54 -11.16
N SER A 140 3.13 -12.24 -11.43
CA SER A 140 3.12 -11.67 -12.77
C SER A 140 4.36 -10.82 -13.06
N ASP A 141 4.83 -10.07 -12.08
CA ASP A 141 5.99 -9.17 -12.24
C ASP A 141 6.83 -9.17 -10.96
N GLU A 142 8.14 -8.99 -11.12
CA GLU A 142 9.11 -8.82 -10.04
C GLU A 142 10.12 -7.76 -10.41
N LEU A 143 10.36 -6.81 -9.49
CA LEU A 143 11.32 -5.72 -9.61
C LEU A 143 12.28 -5.77 -8.43
N GLN A 144 13.57 -5.56 -8.68
CA GLN A 144 14.60 -5.51 -7.64
C GLN A 144 15.52 -4.30 -7.86
N GLY A 145 15.95 -3.66 -6.78
CA GLY A 145 16.82 -2.49 -6.85
C GLY A 145 17.34 -2.02 -5.49
N ALA A 146 18.10 -0.93 -5.49
CA ALA A 146 18.50 -0.27 -4.26
C ALA A 146 17.32 0.51 -3.64
N THR A 147 16.52 1.12 -4.50
CA THR A 147 15.32 1.87 -4.14
C THR A 147 14.22 1.59 -5.15
N ILE A 148 13.02 1.31 -4.67
CA ILE A 148 11.80 1.25 -5.48
C ILE A 148 10.82 2.28 -4.91
N VAL A 149 10.28 3.12 -5.78
CA VAL A 149 9.23 4.07 -5.43
C VAL A 149 7.96 3.69 -6.18
N TYR A 150 6.88 3.54 -5.45
CA TYR A 150 5.55 3.28 -5.99
C TYR A 150 4.61 4.42 -5.61
N ASN A 151 3.95 5.00 -6.60
CA ASN A 151 2.93 6.02 -6.41
C ASN A 151 1.54 5.38 -6.53
N ASN A 152 0.81 5.31 -5.43
CA ASN A 152 -0.53 4.72 -5.37
C ASN A 152 -1.58 5.49 -6.17
N LEU A 153 -1.39 6.81 -6.39
CA LEU A 153 -2.36 7.62 -7.13
C LEU A 153 -2.31 7.40 -8.64
N THR A 154 -1.10 7.17 -9.16
CA THR A 154 -0.83 7.11 -10.60
C THR A 154 -0.47 5.72 -11.10
N ASP A 155 -0.28 4.76 -10.19
CA ASP A 155 0.20 3.40 -10.49
C ASP A 155 1.56 3.36 -11.20
N VAL A 156 2.42 4.32 -10.88
CA VAL A 156 3.75 4.45 -11.47
C VAL A 156 4.79 3.89 -10.53
N PHE A 157 5.66 3.05 -11.08
CA PHE A 157 6.85 2.54 -10.40
C PHE A 157 8.11 3.21 -10.97
N SER A 158 9.07 3.50 -10.09
CA SER A 158 10.43 3.82 -10.47
C SER A 158 11.39 2.95 -9.66
N VAL A 159 12.46 2.49 -10.31
CA VAL A 159 13.46 1.61 -9.70
C VAL A 159 14.83 2.21 -9.95
N ASP A 160 15.59 2.45 -8.88
CA ASP A 160 16.98 2.85 -8.97
C ASP A 160 17.87 1.63 -8.68
N GLY A 161 18.81 1.37 -9.60
CA GLY A 161 19.81 0.32 -9.45
C GLY A 161 20.82 0.65 -8.33
N GLN A 162 21.48 -0.37 -7.83
CA GLN A 162 22.57 -0.19 -6.86
C GLN A 162 23.73 0.52 -7.53
N LYS A 163 24.06 1.77 -7.13
CA LYS A 163 25.32 2.38 -7.50
C LYS A 163 26.45 1.56 -6.85
N GLY A 164 27.34 1.01 -7.66
CA GLY A 164 28.52 0.29 -7.17
C GLY A 164 29.28 1.14 -6.16
N ALA A 165 29.80 0.52 -5.11
CA ALA A 165 30.63 1.19 -4.12
C ALA A 165 31.81 1.92 -4.82
N PRO A 166 32.23 3.13 -4.37
CA PRO A 166 33.39 3.81 -4.91
C PRO A 166 34.62 2.94 -4.69
N GLY A 167 35.25 2.41 -5.76
CA GLY A 167 36.45 1.58 -5.69
C GLY A 167 36.44 0.32 -6.55
N ALA A 168 35.34 -0.09 -7.13
CA ALA A 168 35.30 -1.16 -8.11
C ALA A 168 35.55 -0.59 -9.51
N THR A 169 36.78 -0.65 -9.99
CA THR A 169 37.13 -0.49 -11.41
C THR A 169 36.57 -1.70 -12.17
N GLY A 170 35.31 -1.62 -12.57
CA GLY A 170 34.64 -2.63 -13.37
C GLY A 170 33.36 -2.06 -13.89
N THR A 171 33.25 -1.92 -15.20
CA THR A 171 32.09 -1.52 -15.98
C THR A 171 30.88 -2.41 -15.62
N SER A 172 30.11 -2.02 -14.64
CA SER A 172 28.81 -2.64 -14.38
C SER A 172 27.89 -1.59 -13.78
N GLY A 173 27.17 -0.88 -14.65
CA GLY A 173 25.96 -0.19 -14.26
C GLY A 173 25.03 -1.23 -13.62
N GLY A 174 24.58 -0.98 -12.38
CA GLY A 174 23.59 -1.85 -11.73
C GLY A 174 22.39 -2.01 -12.66
N ARG A 175 22.03 -3.25 -12.92
CA ARG A 175 20.82 -3.56 -13.67
C ARG A 175 19.60 -3.44 -12.74
N VAL A 176 18.54 -2.89 -13.27
CA VAL A 176 17.21 -2.88 -12.67
C VAL A 176 16.50 -4.18 -13.01
#